data_5c6ba58c35d5c2c9518b3bc8952cd900
#
_entry.id   5c6ba58c35d5c2c9518b3bc8952cd900
#
_cell.length_a   1.000
_cell.length_b   1.000
_cell.length_c   1.000
_cell.angle_alpha   90.00
_cell.angle_beta   90.00
_cell.angle_gamma   90.00
#
_symmetry.space_group_name_H-M   'P 1'
#
loop_
_entity.id
_entity.type
_entity.pdbx_description
1 polymer ?
#
loop_
_entity_poly.entity_id
_entity_poly.type
_entity_poly.pdbx_seq_one_letter_code
_entity_poly.pdbx_strand_id
1 'polypeptide(L)'
;GVLLAHRGGDHLEHRVEDELGALRFHTLYGHLSAESLAGLEVGQPVRQGEPLATLGDFPVNGNWPPHLHLQIVLDMLGGSGDFIGSCLPSERSLWLSLCPDPNLIARVPAELFPAALPSVERLLGERQNLPQHLLG
;
A
#
# COMPACT_ATOMS: atom_id res chain seq x y z
N GLY A 1 -14.36 8.21 2.93
CA GLY A 1 -13.09 8.42 3.66
C GLY A 1 -12.74 9.89 3.83
N VAL A 2 -11.76 10.16 4.62
CA VAL A 2 -11.19 11.51 4.82
C VAL A 2 -9.68 11.42 4.62
N LEU A 3 -9.13 12.28 3.77
CA LEU A 3 -7.70 12.36 3.52
C LEU A 3 -6.97 12.90 4.77
N LEU A 4 -5.92 12.21 5.23
CA LEU A 4 -5.21 12.60 6.45
C LEU A 4 -3.79 13.12 6.21
N ALA A 5 -3.06 12.64 5.20
CA ALA A 5 -1.71 13.11 4.87
C ALA A 5 -1.34 12.81 3.43
N HIS A 6 -0.39 13.57 2.87
CA HIS A 6 0.07 13.40 1.49
C HIS A 6 1.59 13.60 1.30
N ARG A 7 2.42 13.46 2.34
CA ARG A 7 3.88 13.48 2.20
C ARG A 7 4.43 12.06 2.21
N GLY A 8 4.90 11.59 1.06
CA GLY A 8 5.47 10.25 0.91
C GLY A 8 4.48 9.11 0.67
N GLY A 9 3.22 9.35 0.90
CA GLY A 9 2.09 8.46 0.67
C GLY A 9 0.81 9.11 1.15
N ASP A 10 -0.31 8.79 0.52
CA ASP A 10 -1.62 9.27 0.94
C ASP A 10 -2.33 8.18 1.70
N HIS A 11 -2.90 8.52 2.84
CA HIS A 11 -3.77 7.61 3.54
C HIS A 11 -5.15 8.23 3.80
N LEU A 12 -6.16 7.39 3.70
CA LEU A 12 -7.53 7.72 4.00
C LEU A 12 -7.95 7.10 5.33
N GLU A 13 -8.52 7.89 6.22
CA GLU A 13 -9.26 7.35 7.35
C GLU A 13 -10.66 6.96 6.90
N HIS A 14 -11.08 5.74 7.22
CA HIS A 14 -12.42 5.25 7.00
C HIS A 14 -13.11 5.04 8.35
N ARG A 15 -14.37 5.45 8.41
CA ARG A 15 -15.26 5.16 9.55
C ARG A 15 -16.45 4.38 9.02
N VAL A 16 -16.68 3.23 9.58
CA VAL A 16 -17.85 2.39 9.30
C VAL A 16 -18.58 2.16 10.61
N GLU A 17 -19.87 2.44 10.62
CA GLU A 17 -20.74 2.23 11.76
C GLU A 17 -21.80 1.20 11.38
N ASP A 18 -21.97 0.19 12.21
CA ASP A 18 -23.02 -0.82 12.09
C ASP A 18 -23.59 -1.18 13.47
N GLU A 19 -24.44 -2.21 13.53
CA GLU A 19 -25.07 -2.68 14.77
C GLU A 19 -24.06 -3.22 15.80
N LEU A 20 -22.83 -3.55 15.39
CA LEU A 20 -21.76 -4.03 16.27
C LEU A 20 -20.89 -2.90 16.81
N GLY A 21 -21.02 -1.69 16.26
CA GLY A 21 -20.28 -0.51 16.70
C GLY A 21 -19.59 0.23 15.56
N ALA A 22 -18.74 1.19 15.92
CA ALA A 22 -17.97 1.98 14.97
C ALA A 22 -16.59 1.34 14.75
N LEU A 23 -16.25 1.02 13.50
CA LEU A 23 -14.94 0.60 13.08
C LEU A 23 -14.22 1.76 12.40
N ARG A 24 -12.98 2.00 12.81
CA ARG A 24 -12.06 2.93 12.13
C ARG A 24 -10.90 2.13 11.57
N PHE A 25 -10.55 2.40 10.33
CA PHE A 25 -9.35 1.85 9.70
C PHE A 25 -8.82 2.84 8.65
N HIS A 26 -7.61 2.59 8.17
CA HIS A 26 -6.95 3.43 7.17
C HIS A 26 -6.62 2.60 5.92
N THR A 27 -6.62 3.26 4.78
CA THR A 27 -6.00 2.74 3.56
C THR A 27 -4.85 3.65 3.17
N LEU A 28 -3.71 3.06 2.87
CA LEU A 28 -2.52 3.77 2.43
C LEU A 28 -2.29 3.45 0.95
N TYR A 29 -2.05 4.51 0.18
CA TYR A 29 -1.78 4.47 -1.26
C TYR A 29 -0.39 5.04 -1.49
N GLY A 30 0.54 4.22 -1.96
CA GLY A 30 1.92 4.65 -2.22
C GLY A 30 2.25 4.70 -3.70
N HIS A 31 3.36 5.36 -4.01
CA HIS A 31 3.89 5.55 -5.37
C HIS A 31 2.97 6.34 -6.31
N LEU A 32 2.28 7.32 -5.75
CA LEU A 32 1.41 8.23 -6.50
C LEU A 32 2.21 9.37 -7.16
N SER A 33 1.68 9.95 -8.22
CA SER A 33 2.33 11.06 -8.90
C SER A 33 2.24 12.36 -8.10
N ALA A 34 3.33 13.11 -8.04
CA ALA A 34 3.38 14.38 -7.29
C ALA A 34 2.38 15.41 -7.85
N GLU A 35 2.16 15.40 -9.16
CA GLU A 35 1.22 16.31 -9.82
C GLU A 35 -0.22 16.05 -9.40
N SER A 36 -0.61 14.77 -9.29
CA SER A 36 -1.97 14.41 -8.87
C SER A 36 -2.22 14.66 -7.40
N LEU A 37 -1.17 14.68 -6.57
CA LEU A 37 -1.25 15.00 -5.15
C LEU A 37 -1.34 16.50 -4.86
N ALA A 38 -0.88 17.35 -5.77
CA ALA A 38 -0.81 18.79 -5.55
C ALA A 38 -2.18 19.47 -5.34
N GLY A 39 -3.25 18.82 -5.77
CA GLY A 39 -4.63 19.30 -5.61
C GLY A 39 -5.37 18.74 -4.40
N LEU A 40 -4.73 17.88 -3.60
CA LEU A 40 -5.35 17.23 -2.46
C LEU A 40 -5.11 18.03 -1.17
N GLU A 41 -6.12 18.10 -0.33
CA GLU A 41 -6.04 18.79 0.97
C GLU A 41 -6.29 17.81 2.12
N VAL A 42 -5.45 17.90 3.15
CA VAL A 42 -5.66 17.13 4.39
C VAL A 42 -7.00 17.52 5.03
N GLY A 43 -7.80 16.52 5.36
CA GLY A 43 -9.14 16.72 5.92
C GLY A 43 -10.26 16.74 4.87
N GLN A 44 -9.94 16.78 3.57
CA GLN A 44 -10.98 16.72 2.56
C GLN A 44 -11.70 15.36 2.57
N PRO A 45 -13.03 15.34 2.37
CA PRO A 45 -13.77 14.10 2.22
C PRO A 45 -13.49 13.46 0.86
N VAL A 46 -13.37 12.13 0.84
CA VAL A 46 -13.25 11.34 -0.39
C VAL A 46 -14.43 10.39 -0.49
N ARG A 47 -15.14 10.43 -1.61
CA ARG A 47 -16.32 9.61 -1.87
C ARG A 47 -15.94 8.27 -2.50
N GLN A 48 -16.81 7.30 -2.37
CA GLN A 48 -16.64 6.02 -3.05
C GLN A 48 -16.66 6.22 -4.57
N GLY A 49 -15.63 5.65 -5.26
CA GLY A 49 -15.48 5.75 -6.70
C GLY A 49 -14.90 7.08 -7.19
N GLU A 50 -14.62 8.01 -6.30
CA GLU A 50 -13.95 9.26 -6.66
C GLU A 50 -12.48 8.99 -7.01
N PRO A 51 -11.97 9.47 -8.16
CA PRO A 51 -10.56 9.40 -8.49
C PRO A 51 -9.72 10.13 -7.43
N LEU A 52 -8.76 9.45 -6.82
CA LEU A 52 -7.89 10.02 -5.80
C LEU A 52 -6.65 10.65 -6.44
N ALA A 53 -5.89 9.85 -7.19
CA ALA A 53 -4.62 10.23 -7.77
C ALA A 53 -4.26 9.31 -8.94
N THR A 54 -3.14 9.59 -9.58
CA THR A 54 -2.53 8.74 -10.61
C THR A 54 -1.24 8.11 -10.11
N LEU A 55 -0.82 7.01 -10.72
CA LEU A 55 0.44 6.36 -10.38
C LEU A 55 1.63 7.25 -10.77
N GLY A 56 2.63 7.30 -9.91
CA GLY A 56 3.91 7.95 -10.20
C GLY A 56 4.76 7.10 -11.13
N ASP A 57 5.56 7.77 -11.96
CA ASP A 57 6.53 7.16 -12.84
C ASP A 57 7.96 7.37 -12.30
N PHE A 58 8.91 6.73 -12.95
CA PHE A 58 10.33 6.92 -12.69
C PHE A 58 10.74 8.42 -12.82
N PRO A 59 11.56 8.99 -11.91
CA PRO A 59 12.16 8.37 -10.72
C PRO A 59 11.36 8.56 -9.42
N VAL A 60 10.23 9.29 -9.46
CA VAL A 60 9.50 9.74 -8.25
C VAL A 60 8.85 8.61 -7.44
N ASN A 61 8.65 7.46 -8.07
CA ASN A 61 8.06 6.27 -7.43
C ASN A 61 9.11 5.33 -6.79
N GLY A 62 10.32 5.80 -6.52
CA GLY A 62 11.41 4.99 -5.96
C GLY A 62 12.17 4.18 -6.99
N ASN A 63 12.17 4.58 -8.27
CA ASN A 63 12.85 3.94 -9.40
C ASN A 63 12.28 2.55 -9.79
N TRP A 64 11.01 2.32 -9.50
CA TRP A 64 10.30 1.11 -9.89
C TRP A 64 9.42 1.35 -11.13
N PRO A 65 9.01 0.30 -11.86
CA PRO A 65 7.91 0.42 -12.81
C PRO A 65 6.65 0.97 -12.12
N PRO A 66 5.79 1.75 -12.81
CA PRO A 66 4.57 2.27 -12.22
C PRO A 66 3.71 1.17 -11.60
N HIS A 67 3.44 1.28 -10.31
CA HIS A 67 2.62 0.34 -9.56
C HIS A 67 1.98 1.03 -8.36
N LEU A 68 0.91 0.45 -7.84
CA LEU A 68 0.26 0.88 -6.61
C LEU A 68 0.80 0.08 -5.42
N HIS A 69 1.24 0.77 -4.39
CA HIS A 69 1.38 0.21 -3.06
C HIS A 69 0.06 0.45 -2.31
N LEU A 70 -0.63 -0.60 -1.92
CA LEU A 70 -1.90 -0.53 -1.18
C LEU A 70 -1.79 -1.29 0.13
N GLN A 71 -2.10 -0.63 1.23
CA GLN A 71 -2.22 -1.27 2.55
C GLN A 71 -3.57 -0.94 3.17
N ILE A 72 -4.11 -1.89 3.96
CA ILE A 72 -5.13 -1.62 4.97
C ILE A 72 -4.40 -1.57 6.31
N VAL A 73 -4.65 -0.56 7.12
CA VAL A 73 -4.02 -0.38 8.42
C VAL A 73 -5.11 -0.14 9.46
N LEU A 74 -5.20 -1.03 10.45
CA LEU A 74 -6.22 -0.94 11.50
C LEU A 74 -5.87 0.10 12.56
N ASP A 75 -4.57 0.28 12.84
CA ASP A 75 -4.08 1.28 13.77
C ASP A 75 -2.74 1.83 13.27
N MET A 76 -2.67 3.14 13.10
CA MET A 76 -1.48 3.86 12.66
C MET A 76 -0.41 4.00 13.74
N LEU A 77 -0.65 3.48 14.94
CA LEU A 77 0.28 3.53 16.10
C LEU A 77 0.75 4.97 16.41
N GLY A 78 -0.14 5.94 16.21
CA GLY A 78 0.16 7.36 16.39
C GLY A 78 0.96 8.01 15.25
N GLY A 79 1.29 7.25 14.21
CA GLY A 79 1.92 7.77 12.99
C GLY A 79 0.94 8.43 12.04
N SER A 80 1.48 9.15 11.06
CA SER A 80 0.70 9.75 9.97
C SER A 80 1.53 9.83 8.69
N GLY A 81 0.88 9.70 7.54
CA GLY A 81 1.47 9.88 6.21
C GLY A 81 2.15 8.66 5.62
N ASP A 82 2.73 7.81 6.43
CA ASP A 82 3.39 6.58 5.97
C ASP A 82 3.24 5.48 7.02
N PHE A 83 3.40 4.24 6.61
CA PHE A 83 3.36 3.08 7.49
C PHE A 83 4.37 2.02 7.04
N ILE A 84 4.79 1.16 7.96
CA ILE A 84 5.79 0.13 7.68
C ILE A 84 5.30 -0.82 6.59
N GLY A 85 6.06 -0.93 5.49
CA GLY A 85 5.78 -1.84 4.37
C GLY A 85 6.54 -3.17 4.45
N SER A 86 7.46 -3.33 5.42
CA SER A 86 8.25 -4.54 5.60
C SER A 86 8.55 -4.77 7.09
N CYS A 87 8.74 -6.01 7.48
CA CYS A 87 9.03 -6.37 8.86
C CYS A 87 10.01 -7.55 8.96
N LEU A 88 10.56 -7.76 10.15
CA LEU A 88 11.32 -8.97 10.43
C LEU A 88 10.39 -10.20 10.42
N PRO A 89 10.86 -11.37 9.96
CA PRO A 89 10.07 -12.60 9.97
C PRO A 89 9.49 -12.95 11.35
N SER A 90 10.20 -12.64 12.42
CA SER A 90 9.76 -12.84 13.81
C SER A 90 8.59 -11.97 14.23
N GLU A 91 8.36 -10.84 13.54
CA GLU A 91 7.30 -9.87 13.83
C GLU A 91 6.09 -10.02 12.92
N ARG A 92 6.18 -10.92 11.94
CA ARG A 92 5.18 -11.07 10.88
C ARG A 92 3.75 -11.19 11.40
N SER A 93 3.52 -11.98 12.46
CA SER A 93 2.17 -12.18 13.02
C SER A 93 1.60 -10.89 13.61
N LEU A 94 2.43 -10.07 14.25
CA LEU A 94 2.04 -8.78 14.79
C LEU A 94 1.61 -7.85 13.66
N TRP A 95 2.46 -7.68 12.64
CA TRP A 95 2.17 -6.76 11.54
C TRP A 95 0.98 -7.19 10.70
N LEU A 96 0.77 -8.49 10.49
CA LEU A 96 -0.44 -9.00 9.81
C LEU A 96 -1.72 -8.80 10.63
N SER A 97 -1.63 -8.67 11.94
CA SER A 97 -2.81 -8.31 12.77
C SER A 97 -3.19 -6.83 12.63
N LEU A 98 -2.23 -5.97 12.32
CA LEU A 98 -2.43 -4.53 12.08
C LEU A 98 -2.72 -4.21 10.60
N CYS A 99 -2.15 -5.00 9.69
CA CYS A 99 -2.27 -4.80 8.25
C CYS A 99 -2.90 -6.06 7.61
N PRO A 100 -4.23 -6.19 7.62
CA PRO A 100 -4.90 -7.29 6.95
C PRO A 100 -4.71 -7.23 5.43
N ASP A 101 -5.01 -8.34 4.76
CA ASP A 101 -4.88 -8.48 3.31
C ASP A 101 -5.64 -7.36 2.57
N PRO A 102 -4.96 -6.49 1.79
CA PRO A 102 -5.61 -5.43 1.03
C PRO A 102 -6.57 -5.97 -0.04
N ASN A 103 -6.48 -7.25 -0.38
CA ASN A 103 -7.42 -7.87 -1.32
C ASN A 103 -8.86 -7.94 -0.78
N LEU A 104 -9.07 -7.73 0.49
CA LEU A 104 -10.42 -7.54 1.07
C LEU A 104 -11.18 -6.39 0.40
N ILE A 105 -10.47 -5.35 -0.05
CA ILE A 105 -11.04 -4.19 -0.75
C ILE A 105 -10.68 -4.13 -2.23
N ALA A 106 -9.47 -4.53 -2.62
CA ALA A 106 -9.01 -4.49 -4.01
C ALA A 106 -9.73 -5.52 -4.89
N ARG A 107 -10.15 -6.66 -4.33
CA ARG A 107 -10.89 -7.73 -5.01
C ARG A 107 -10.21 -8.18 -6.31
N VAL A 108 -8.89 -8.25 -6.31
CA VAL A 108 -8.12 -8.80 -7.43
C VAL A 108 -8.47 -10.29 -7.58
N PRO A 109 -8.88 -10.74 -8.78
CA PRO A 109 -9.23 -12.12 -9.02
C PRO A 109 -8.09 -13.10 -8.69
N ALA A 110 -8.42 -14.25 -8.09
CA ALA A 110 -7.42 -15.20 -7.63
C ALA A 110 -6.51 -15.74 -8.76
N GLU A 111 -7.02 -15.82 -9.97
CA GLU A 111 -6.28 -16.25 -11.16
C GLU A 111 -5.19 -15.28 -11.60
N LEU A 112 -5.22 -14.03 -11.12
CA LEU A 112 -4.16 -13.04 -11.37
C LEU A 112 -3.01 -13.14 -10.37
N PHE A 113 -3.17 -13.94 -9.31
CA PHE A 113 -2.07 -14.24 -8.40
C PHE A 113 -1.27 -15.43 -8.92
N PRO A 114 0.06 -15.46 -8.74
CA PRO A 114 0.85 -16.63 -9.08
C PRO A 114 0.36 -17.85 -8.26
N ALA A 115 0.22 -18.99 -8.91
CA ALA A 115 -0.29 -20.22 -8.30
C ALA A 115 0.55 -20.71 -7.11
N ALA A 116 1.83 -20.32 -7.05
CA ALA A 116 2.71 -20.48 -5.91
C ALA A 116 3.76 -19.38 -5.93
N LEU A 117 4.12 -18.86 -4.75
CA LEU A 117 5.31 -18.03 -4.64
C LEU A 117 6.53 -18.89 -4.99
N PRO A 118 7.45 -18.39 -5.82
CA PRO A 118 8.68 -19.10 -6.10
C PRO A 118 9.44 -19.36 -4.79
N SER A 119 10.05 -20.54 -4.64
CA SER A 119 10.88 -20.82 -3.47
C SER A 119 12.04 -19.80 -3.38
N VAL A 120 12.54 -19.57 -2.16
CA VAL A 120 13.71 -18.71 -1.95
C VAL A 120 14.89 -19.18 -2.78
N GLU A 121 15.09 -20.49 -2.91
CA GLU A 121 16.15 -21.10 -3.73
C GLU A 121 15.98 -20.74 -5.21
N ARG A 122 14.75 -20.78 -5.75
CA ARG A 122 14.48 -20.37 -7.13
C ARG A 122 14.77 -18.88 -7.34
N LEU A 123 14.32 -18.03 -6.42
CA LEU A 123 14.58 -16.58 -6.49
C LEU A 123 16.08 -16.26 -6.41
N LEU A 124 16.82 -16.96 -5.55
CA LEU A 124 18.28 -16.79 -5.45
C LEU A 124 18.98 -17.28 -6.72
N GLY A 125 18.52 -18.40 -7.30
CA GLY A 125 19.06 -18.90 -8.57
C GLY A 125 18.79 -17.94 -9.74
N GLU A 126 17.59 -17.38 -9.81
CA GLU A 126 17.24 -16.38 -10.83
C GLU A 126 18.08 -15.11 -10.67
N ARG A 127 18.31 -14.65 -9.42
CA ARG A 127 19.16 -13.49 -9.12
C ARG A 127 20.61 -13.68 -9.59
N GLN A 128 21.16 -14.88 -9.46
CA GLN A 128 22.53 -15.20 -9.93
C GLN A 128 22.67 -15.09 -11.45
N ASN A 129 21.57 -15.28 -12.19
CA ASN A 129 21.52 -15.20 -13.64
C ASN A 129 21.20 -13.79 -14.17
N LEU A 130 20.93 -12.82 -13.28
CA LEU A 130 20.72 -11.45 -13.70
C LEU A 130 22.03 -10.79 -14.13
N PRO A 131 22.02 -9.97 -15.19
CA PRO A 131 23.18 -9.15 -15.55
C PRO A 131 23.65 -8.31 -14.37
N GLN A 132 24.98 -8.27 -14.14
CA GLN A 132 25.56 -7.60 -12.95
C GLN A 132 25.18 -6.11 -12.83
N HIS A 133 24.92 -5.44 -13.96
CA HIS A 133 24.50 -4.04 -13.96
C HIS A 133 23.09 -3.80 -13.38
N LEU A 134 22.30 -4.85 -13.15
CA LEU A 134 20.99 -4.78 -12.49
C LEU A 134 21.06 -5.08 -10.99
N LEU A 135 22.23 -5.44 -10.47
CA LEU A 135 22.44 -5.83 -9.07
C LEU A 135 23.15 -4.72 -8.25
N GLY A 136 23.37 -3.54 -8.86
CA GLY A 136 24.04 -2.39 -8.26
C GLY A 136 23.17 -1.57 -7.34
#